data_d5bab4595814cd4f60976e2c39abf424
#
_entry.id   d5bab4595814cd4f60976e2c39abf424
#
_cell.length_a   1.000
_cell.length_b   1.000
_cell.length_c   1.000
_cell.angle_alpha   90.00
_cell.angle_beta   90.00
_cell.angle_gamma   90.00
#
_symmetry.space_group_name_H-M   'P 1'
#
loop_
_entity.id
_entity.type
_entity.pdbx_description
1 polymer ?
#
loop_
_entity_poly.entity_id
_entity_poly.type
_entity_poly.pdbx_seq_one_letter_code
_entity_poly.pdbx_strand_id
1 'polypeptide(L)'
;DYQKKHISVRGHIYWAEYEEDEDTSLLSFETETAWDACNDLFFEINRLLDDELSISYRCCECGCEVYYTHDEGDYFPEECCVSASDEPFEDCCDDVYGTIGEAIREWTSKTGIEQGERTDEQMMDFINEYEYEDDDTYFYIRTFTFE
;
A
#
# COMPACT_ATOMS: atom_id res chain seq x y z
N ASP A 1 -8.93 -16.64 27.83
CA ASP A 1 -8.17 -17.54 26.94
C ASP A 1 -7.08 -16.87 26.11
N TYR A 2 -6.81 -15.62 26.38
CA TYR A 2 -5.72 -14.79 25.89
C TYR A 2 -4.36 -15.50 25.89
N GLN A 3 -4.11 -16.35 26.86
CA GLN A 3 -2.86 -17.11 26.96
C GLN A 3 -2.75 -18.30 25.99
N LYS A 4 -3.79 -18.62 25.24
CA LYS A 4 -3.82 -19.79 24.34
C LYS A 4 -3.70 -19.42 22.86
N LYS A 5 -3.92 -18.17 22.47
CA LYS A 5 -3.76 -17.74 21.11
C LYS A 5 -2.38 -17.11 20.96
N HIS A 6 -1.51 -17.80 20.27
CA HIS A 6 -0.17 -17.30 19.98
C HIS A 6 -0.23 -16.47 18.71
N ILE A 7 -0.16 -15.13 18.87
CA ILE A 7 -0.05 -14.21 17.75
C ILE A 7 1.42 -13.83 17.61
N SER A 8 1.99 -14.12 16.44
CA SER A 8 3.35 -13.73 16.12
C SER A 8 3.36 -12.30 15.63
N VAL A 9 4.00 -11.42 16.37
CA VAL A 9 4.14 -10.00 16.00
C VAL A 9 5.63 -9.69 15.82
N ARG A 10 5.99 -9.15 14.65
CA ARG A 10 7.34 -8.66 14.35
C ARG A 10 7.23 -7.32 13.66
N GLY A 11 7.74 -6.29 14.30
CA GLY A 11 7.70 -4.94 13.76
C GLY A 11 7.66 -3.87 14.83
N HIS A 12 7.50 -2.65 14.40
CA HIS A 12 7.38 -1.49 15.27
C HIS A 12 6.41 -0.46 14.67
N ILE A 13 5.93 0.44 15.52
CA ILE A 13 5.09 1.56 15.10
C ILE A 13 6.00 2.74 14.84
N TYR A 14 5.91 3.33 13.63
CA TYR A 14 6.69 4.51 13.25
C TYR A 14 6.15 5.78 13.87
N TRP A 15 4.84 5.96 13.75
CA TRP A 15 4.13 7.09 14.31
C TRP A 15 2.71 6.68 14.67
N ALA A 16 2.07 7.47 15.50
CA ALA A 16 0.66 7.33 15.80
C ALA A 16 0.08 8.71 16.09
N GLU A 17 -1.13 8.95 15.62
CA GLU A 17 -1.90 10.16 15.84
C GLU A 17 -3.29 9.81 16.33
N TYR A 18 -3.78 10.54 17.31
CA TYR A 18 -5.12 10.37 17.85
C TYR A 18 -5.90 11.66 17.67
N GLU A 19 -7.05 11.53 17.05
CA GLU A 19 -7.99 12.62 16.83
C GLU A 19 -9.32 12.27 17.52
N GLU A 20 -9.93 13.24 18.17
CA GLU A 20 -11.21 13.08 18.84
C GLU A 20 -12.14 14.21 18.42
N ASP A 21 -13.35 13.84 17.99
CA ASP A 21 -14.46 14.72 17.68
C ASP A 21 -15.64 14.42 18.61
N GLU A 22 -16.72 15.18 18.53
CA GLU A 22 -17.91 15.03 19.41
C GLU A 22 -18.51 13.61 19.35
N ASP A 23 -18.46 12.96 18.19
CA ASP A 23 -19.11 11.66 17.94
C ASP A 23 -18.15 10.51 17.62
N THR A 24 -16.89 10.80 17.29
CA THR A 24 -15.94 9.81 16.82
C THR A 24 -14.54 10.03 17.40
N SER A 25 -13.80 8.93 17.49
CA SER A 25 -12.36 8.96 17.81
C SER A 25 -11.61 8.15 16.77
N LEU A 26 -10.54 8.70 16.24
CA LEU A 26 -9.68 8.06 15.23
C LEU A 26 -8.27 7.90 15.77
N LEU A 27 -7.76 6.68 15.71
CA LEU A 27 -6.35 6.38 15.95
C LEU A 27 -5.73 5.94 14.63
N SER A 28 -4.84 6.76 14.10
CA SER A 28 -4.07 6.48 12.89
C SER A 28 -2.63 6.14 13.25
N PHE A 29 -2.04 5.14 12.64
CA PHE A 29 -0.65 4.78 12.85
C PHE A 29 -0.08 3.99 11.67
N GLU A 30 1.23 4.02 11.56
CA GLU A 30 1.99 3.27 10.58
C GLU A 30 2.89 2.25 11.27
N THR A 31 2.92 1.05 10.72
CA THR A 31 3.75 -0.04 11.25
C THR A 31 4.66 -0.59 10.16
N GLU A 32 5.91 -0.85 10.53
CA GLU A 32 6.77 -1.74 9.76
C GLU A 32 6.67 -3.13 10.37
N THR A 33 6.19 -4.08 9.57
CA THR A 33 6.03 -5.48 9.98
C THR A 33 6.79 -6.39 9.03
N ALA A 34 7.15 -7.59 9.47
CA ALA A 34 7.88 -8.52 8.63
C ALA A 34 6.93 -9.35 7.77
N TRP A 35 7.04 -9.26 6.46
CA TRP A 35 6.42 -10.09 5.41
C TRP A 35 4.93 -9.82 5.14
N ASP A 36 4.20 -9.33 6.11
CA ASP A 36 2.77 -9.05 6.01
C ASP A 36 2.32 -8.18 7.19
N ALA A 37 1.17 -7.52 7.09
CA ALA A 37 0.58 -6.78 8.19
C ALA A 37 0.19 -7.71 9.34
N CYS A 38 0.30 -7.24 10.58
CA CYS A 38 -0.09 -8.00 11.76
C CYS A 38 -1.59 -7.92 12.04
N ASN A 39 -2.44 -8.17 11.03
CA ASN A 39 -3.89 -7.99 11.11
C ASN A 39 -4.52 -8.83 12.23
N ASP A 40 -4.07 -10.06 12.42
CA ASP A 40 -4.54 -10.94 13.51
C ASP A 40 -4.41 -10.29 14.90
N LEU A 41 -3.38 -9.46 15.09
CA LEU A 41 -3.22 -8.71 16.34
C LEU A 41 -4.33 -7.68 16.51
N PHE A 42 -4.60 -6.88 15.48
CA PHE A 42 -5.58 -5.81 15.54
C PHE A 42 -7.00 -6.35 15.64
N PHE A 43 -7.32 -7.43 14.92
CA PHE A 43 -8.61 -8.12 15.06
C PHE A 43 -8.78 -8.73 16.46
N GLU A 44 -7.73 -9.28 17.06
CA GLU A 44 -7.82 -9.79 18.44
C GLU A 44 -7.98 -8.66 19.46
N ILE A 45 -7.35 -7.50 19.25
CA ILE A 45 -7.57 -6.31 20.06
C ILE A 45 -9.05 -5.87 19.96
N ASN A 46 -9.59 -5.78 18.75
CA ASN A 46 -11.00 -5.43 18.54
C ASN A 46 -11.93 -6.41 19.26
N ARG A 47 -11.70 -7.71 19.10
CA ARG A 47 -12.45 -8.74 19.81
C ARG A 47 -12.38 -8.59 21.34
N LEU A 48 -11.28 -8.15 21.90
CA LEU A 48 -11.13 -7.88 23.33
C LEU A 48 -11.87 -6.62 23.77
N LEU A 49 -12.21 -5.76 22.85
CA LEU A 49 -13.04 -4.56 23.03
C LEU A 49 -14.48 -4.77 22.58
N ASP A 50 -14.94 -6.02 22.58
CA ASP A 50 -16.31 -6.42 22.21
C ASP A 50 -16.70 -6.00 20.76
N ASP A 51 -15.73 -5.95 19.84
CA ASP A 51 -15.87 -5.56 18.43
C ASP A 51 -16.43 -4.13 18.23
N GLU A 52 -16.04 -3.21 19.11
CA GLU A 52 -16.46 -1.81 19.06
C GLU A 52 -15.65 -0.94 18.09
N LEU A 53 -14.55 -1.45 17.54
CA LEU A 53 -13.69 -0.70 16.61
C LEU A 53 -14.04 -1.06 15.16
N SER A 54 -14.10 -0.04 14.29
CA SER A 54 -13.95 -0.22 12.84
C SER A 54 -12.46 -0.12 12.50
N ILE A 55 -11.94 -1.08 11.77
CA ILE A 55 -10.51 -1.17 11.46
C ILE A 55 -10.35 -1.10 9.95
N SER A 56 -9.70 -0.02 9.48
CA SER A 56 -9.26 0.10 8.08
C SER A 56 -7.75 0.06 8.01
N TYR A 57 -7.19 -0.61 7.01
CA TYR A 57 -5.75 -0.72 6.82
C TYR A 57 -5.37 -0.91 5.36
N ARG A 58 -4.15 -0.53 5.05
CA ARG A 58 -3.48 -0.81 3.78
C ARG A 58 -2.12 -1.44 4.05
N CYS A 59 -1.79 -2.47 3.28
CA CYS A 59 -0.51 -3.15 3.32
C CYS A 59 0.23 -2.98 1.99
N CYS A 60 1.50 -2.59 2.09
CA CYS A 60 2.45 -2.54 0.98
C CYS A 60 3.71 -3.29 1.39
N GLU A 61 3.99 -4.41 0.76
CA GLU A 61 5.22 -5.19 0.98
C GLU A 61 5.84 -5.52 -0.37
N CYS A 62 6.78 -4.68 -0.79
CA CYS A 62 7.38 -4.76 -2.12
C CYS A 62 8.22 -6.03 -2.31
N GLY A 63 8.87 -6.52 -1.25
CA GLY A 63 9.72 -7.72 -1.31
C GLY A 63 8.96 -9.02 -1.49
N CYS A 64 7.69 -9.06 -1.05
CA CYS A 64 6.81 -10.22 -1.17
C CYS A 64 5.67 -10.00 -2.18
N GLU A 65 5.63 -8.86 -2.83
CA GLU A 65 4.57 -8.45 -3.75
C GLU A 65 3.16 -8.51 -3.12
N VAL A 66 3.05 -8.08 -1.86
CA VAL A 66 1.80 -8.08 -1.10
C VAL A 66 1.22 -6.67 -1.05
N TYR A 67 0.10 -6.47 -1.73
CA TYR A 67 -0.58 -5.17 -1.84
C TYR A 67 -2.07 -5.36 -1.67
N TYR A 68 -2.62 -4.92 -0.54
CA TYR A 68 -4.05 -5.00 -0.29
C TYR A 68 -4.56 -3.88 0.61
N THR A 69 -5.86 -3.63 0.53
CA THR A 69 -6.57 -2.65 1.33
C THR A 69 -7.85 -3.26 1.89
N HIS A 70 -8.09 -3.02 3.17
CA HIS A 70 -9.39 -3.21 3.83
C HIS A 70 -9.83 -1.85 4.34
N ASP A 71 -10.87 -1.27 3.73
CA ASP A 71 -11.24 0.10 4.01
C ASP A 71 -12.77 0.27 4.07
N GLU A 72 -13.27 0.39 5.28
CA GLU A 72 -14.70 0.62 5.54
C GLU A 72 -15.05 2.12 5.61
N GLY A 73 -14.04 3.01 5.61
CA GLY A 73 -14.24 4.42 5.89
C GLY A 73 -13.69 5.39 4.85
N ASP A 74 -13.28 4.90 3.67
CA ASP A 74 -12.64 5.70 2.61
C ASP A 74 -11.35 6.43 3.06
N TYR A 75 -10.57 5.80 3.94
CA TYR A 75 -9.29 6.32 4.41
C TYR A 75 -8.15 6.08 3.42
N PHE A 76 -8.28 5.08 2.55
CA PHE A 76 -7.28 4.65 1.59
C PHE A 76 -7.86 4.57 0.17
N PRO A 77 -8.18 5.71 -0.45
CA PRO A 77 -8.86 5.75 -1.74
C PRO A 77 -7.95 5.43 -2.95
N GLU A 78 -6.64 5.29 -2.72
CA GLU A 78 -5.68 5.07 -3.79
C GLU A 78 -5.80 3.67 -4.40
N GLU A 79 -5.68 3.58 -5.73
CA GLU A 79 -5.81 2.32 -6.47
C GLU A 79 -4.50 1.52 -6.52
N CYS A 80 -3.35 2.22 -6.50
CA CYS A 80 -2.06 1.56 -6.68
C CYS A 80 -0.93 2.27 -5.94
N CYS A 81 0.17 1.57 -5.79
CA CYS A 81 1.46 2.14 -5.43
C CYS A 81 2.51 1.80 -6.47
N VAL A 82 3.63 2.50 -6.42
CA VAL A 82 4.78 2.30 -7.29
C VAL A 82 5.93 1.72 -6.49
N SER A 83 6.51 0.64 -7.01
CA SER A 83 7.81 0.12 -6.56
C SER A 83 8.83 0.46 -7.63
N ALA A 84 9.84 1.25 -7.32
CA ALA A 84 10.79 1.75 -8.30
C ALA A 84 12.22 1.75 -7.77
N SER A 85 13.17 1.72 -8.73
CA SER A 85 14.59 1.90 -8.45
C SER A 85 14.89 3.36 -8.05
N ASP A 86 16.13 3.60 -7.61
CA ASP A 86 16.60 4.94 -7.30
C ASP A 86 16.48 5.85 -8.53
N GLU A 87 17.51 6.04 -9.32
CA GLU A 87 17.47 6.88 -10.52
C GLU A 87 16.91 6.11 -11.75
N PRO A 88 16.06 6.71 -12.57
CA PRO A 88 15.52 8.07 -12.54
C PRO A 88 14.20 8.20 -11.76
N PHE A 89 13.81 7.19 -11.00
CA PHE A 89 12.50 7.04 -10.37
C PHE A 89 12.51 7.23 -8.84
N GLU A 90 13.59 7.74 -8.27
CA GLU A 90 13.81 7.90 -6.83
C GLU A 90 12.73 8.71 -6.11
N ASP A 91 12.12 9.66 -6.82
CA ASP A 91 11.06 10.54 -6.29
C ASP A 91 9.66 9.94 -6.39
N CYS A 92 9.50 8.74 -6.91
CA CYS A 92 8.22 8.03 -6.99
C CYS A 92 8.24 6.63 -6.36
N CYS A 93 9.36 6.24 -5.74
CA CYS A 93 9.45 4.97 -5.03
C CYS A 93 8.56 5.01 -3.78
N ASP A 94 7.72 3.98 -3.62
CA ASP A 94 6.73 3.82 -2.55
C ASP A 94 5.58 4.84 -2.54
N ASP A 95 5.49 5.71 -3.56
CA ASP A 95 4.36 6.61 -3.71
C ASP A 95 3.07 5.87 -4.06
N VAL A 96 1.97 6.37 -3.52
CA VAL A 96 0.62 5.86 -3.79
C VAL A 96 -0.13 6.83 -4.71
N TYR A 97 -0.95 6.28 -5.60
CA TYR A 97 -1.67 7.04 -6.62
C TYR A 97 -3.16 6.74 -6.59
N GLY A 98 -3.97 7.79 -6.74
CA GLY A 98 -5.42 7.70 -6.78
C GLY A 98 -5.92 6.84 -7.93
N THR A 99 -5.18 6.82 -9.05
CA THR A 99 -5.51 6.00 -10.23
C THR A 99 -4.25 5.43 -10.88
N ILE A 100 -4.40 4.31 -11.58
CA ILE A 100 -3.33 3.73 -12.41
C ILE A 100 -2.85 4.75 -13.45
N GLY A 101 -3.77 5.54 -14.03
CA GLY A 101 -3.44 6.58 -15.01
C GLY A 101 -2.52 7.69 -14.45
N GLU A 102 -2.56 7.96 -13.14
CA GLU A 102 -1.62 8.89 -12.50
C GLU A 102 -0.21 8.32 -12.44
N ALA A 103 -0.05 7.07 -12.02
CA ALA A 103 1.23 6.38 -12.02
C ALA A 103 1.83 6.25 -13.43
N ILE A 104 1.00 5.99 -14.44
CA ILE A 104 1.40 5.96 -15.85
C ILE A 104 1.93 7.34 -16.30
N ARG A 105 1.26 8.43 -15.94
CA ARG A 105 1.72 9.78 -16.27
C ARG A 105 3.08 10.10 -15.63
N GLU A 106 3.29 9.64 -14.40
CA GLU A 106 4.58 9.80 -13.73
C GLU A 106 5.69 9.08 -14.51
N TRP A 107 5.48 7.81 -14.85
CA TRP A 107 6.43 7.04 -15.66
C TRP A 107 6.68 7.67 -17.04
N THR A 108 5.63 8.10 -17.73
CA THR A 108 5.72 8.78 -19.03
C THR A 108 6.54 10.07 -18.93
N SER A 109 6.38 10.84 -17.85
CA SER A 109 7.13 12.08 -17.63
C SER A 109 8.63 11.85 -17.52
N LYS A 110 9.04 10.71 -16.95
CA LYS A 110 10.44 10.32 -16.74
C LYS A 110 11.08 9.69 -17.99
N THR A 111 10.31 8.89 -18.72
CA THR A 111 10.83 8.13 -19.86
C THR A 111 10.60 8.80 -21.22
N GLY A 112 9.60 9.66 -21.33
CA GLY A 112 9.14 10.24 -22.59
C GLY A 112 8.38 9.27 -23.49
N ILE A 113 8.06 8.06 -23.01
CA ILE A 113 7.31 7.06 -23.77
C ILE A 113 5.83 7.26 -23.53
N GLU A 114 5.11 7.62 -24.59
CA GLU A 114 3.68 7.91 -24.54
C GLU A 114 2.81 6.65 -24.49
N GLN A 115 1.68 6.74 -23.81
CA GLN A 115 0.69 5.66 -23.74
C GLN A 115 0.12 5.30 -25.12
N GLY A 116 -0.09 6.30 -25.99
CA GLY A 116 -0.69 6.10 -27.30
C GLY A 116 -2.14 5.61 -27.21
N GLU A 117 -2.45 4.56 -27.99
CA GLU A 117 -3.81 3.95 -28.01
C GLU A 117 -4.01 2.85 -26.95
N ARG A 118 -3.05 2.61 -26.07
CA ARG A 118 -3.17 1.62 -24.99
C ARG A 118 -4.18 2.08 -23.95
N THR A 119 -4.96 1.15 -23.43
CA THR A 119 -5.71 1.38 -22.19
C THR A 119 -4.75 1.48 -21.00
N ASP A 120 -5.23 1.97 -19.85
CA ASP A 120 -4.41 2.07 -18.64
C ASP A 120 -3.90 0.69 -18.20
N GLU A 121 -4.73 -0.36 -18.28
CA GLU A 121 -4.31 -1.74 -17.99
C GLU A 121 -3.21 -2.21 -18.94
N GLN A 122 -3.38 -1.98 -20.25
CA GLN A 122 -2.38 -2.36 -21.26
C GLN A 122 -1.07 -1.58 -21.09
N MET A 123 -1.16 -0.33 -20.67
CA MET A 123 0.02 0.49 -20.43
C MET A 123 0.73 0.08 -19.13
N MET A 124 -0.03 -0.27 -18.09
CA MET A 124 0.53 -0.81 -16.86
C MET A 124 1.28 -2.13 -17.12
N ASP A 125 0.69 -3.06 -17.87
CA ASP A 125 1.37 -4.30 -18.25
C ASP A 125 2.65 -4.02 -19.03
N PHE A 126 2.58 -3.08 -20.00
CA PHE A 126 3.76 -2.66 -20.78
C PHE A 126 4.86 -2.07 -19.87
N ILE A 127 4.51 -1.23 -18.90
CA ILE A 127 5.45 -0.62 -17.95
C ILE A 127 6.08 -1.70 -17.05
N ASN A 128 5.27 -2.61 -16.52
CA ASN A 128 5.72 -3.67 -15.63
C ASN A 128 6.63 -4.70 -16.32
N GLU A 129 6.53 -4.81 -17.65
CA GLU A 129 7.39 -5.69 -18.47
C GLU A 129 8.53 -4.93 -19.18
N TYR A 130 8.64 -3.60 -18.97
CA TYR A 130 9.60 -2.79 -19.69
C TYR A 130 11.04 -3.11 -19.26
N GLU A 131 11.89 -3.41 -20.24
CA GLU A 131 13.32 -3.68 -20.05
C GLU A 131 14.11 -2.39 -20.20
N TYR A 132 14.83 -2.01 -19.16
CA TYR A 132 15.72 -0.84 -19.15
C TYR A 132 17.12 -1.23 -19.61
N GLU A 133 17.92 -0.25 -20.03
CA GLU A 133 19.33 -0.47 -20.42
C GLU A 133 20.19 -0.88 -19.20
N ASP A 134 19.83 -0.44 -18.01
CA ASP A 134 20.46 -0.79 -16.75
C ASP A 134 19.62 -1.86 -16.03
N ASP A 135 20.22 -3.00 -15.72
CA ASP A 135 19.57 -4.13 -15.08
C ASP A 135 19.06 -3.82 -13.65
N ASP A 136 19.60 -2.77 -13.00
CA ASP A 136 19.19 -2.33 -11.68
C ASP A 136 18.01 -1.34 -11.72
N THR A 137 17.66 -0.85 -12.92
CA THR A 137 16.52 0.07 -13.11
C THR A 137 15.22 -0.68 -13.25
N TYR A 138 14.22 -0.29 -12.48
CA TYR A 138 12.86 -0.84 -12.57
C TYR A 138 11.81 0.19 -12.15
N PHE A 139 10.58 -0.04 -12.60
CA PHE A 139 9.39 0.68 -12.19
C PHE A 139 8.19 -0.24 -12.34
N TYR A 140 7.53 -0.53 -11.24
CA TYR A 140 6.36 -1.41 -11.20
C TYR A 140 5.17 -0.69 -10.62
N ILE A 141 4.04 -0.73 -11.33
CA ILE A 141 2.75 -0.28 -10.82
C ILE A 141 2.06 -1.49 -10.20
N ARG A 142 1.75 -1.40 -8.91
CA ARG A 142 1.13 -2.46 -8.10
C ARG A 142 -0.24 -2.01 -7.63
N THR A 143 -1.28 -2.66 -8.14
CA THR A 143 -2.65 -2.37 -7.73
C THR A 143 -2.98 -3.03 -6.39
N PHE A 144 -3.75 -2.33 -5.56
CA PHE A 144 -4.26 -2.90 -4.32
C PHE A 144 -5.41 -3.86 -4.61
N THR A 145 -5.38 -5.01 -3.97
CA THR A 145 -6.54 -5.90 -3.88
C THR A 145 -7.38 -5.52 -2.67
N PHE A 146 -8.69 -5.64 -2.78
CA PHE A 146 -9.60 -5.36 -1.67
C PHE A 146 -9.90 -6.65 -0.91
N GLU A 147 -9.83 -6.58 0.42
CA GLU A 147 -10.22 -7.65 1.35
C GLU A 147 -11.56 -7.37 2.03
#